data_58f56fe9fb4b3e296ebcdacb6f7f9562
#
_entry.id   58f56fe9fb4b3e296ebcdacb6f7f9562
#
_cell.length_a   1.000
_cell.length_b   1.000
_cell.length_c   1.000
_cell.angle_alpha   90.00
_cell.angle_beta   90.00
_cell.angle_gamma   90.00
#
_symmetry.space_group_name_H-M   'P 1'
#
loop_
_entity.id
_entity.type
_entity.pdbx_description
1 polymer ?
#
loop_
_entity_poly.entity_id
_entity_poly.type
_entity_poly.pdbx_seq_one_letter_code
_entity_poly.pdbx_strand_id
1 'polypeptide(L)'
;MSKRYVLFAALPYAYSILRPIQSEIKKRGGEVAWYLEAECEDLLRPDEKRLATVEELVAYNPDATLTPGNYIYHFIPGIKVGVFHGYFIGKRGEKTYQEDSHFRIRGWFDLICTQGPSSTEPYKLLEQKHGSFKAYETGWCKVDTYINGKQPPATNPPT
;
A
#
# COMPACT_ATOMS: atom_id res chain seq x y z
N MET A 1 -7.08 -5.36 22.82
CA MET A 1 -5.72 -4.96 22.40
C MET A 1 -5.83 -4.12 21.13
N SER A 2 -5.04 -3.04 21.04
CA SER A 2 -4.97 -2.22 19.83
C SER A 2 -4.37 -3.03 18.69
N LYS A 3 -4.91 -2.87 17.46
CA LYS A 3 -4.34 -3.47 16.25
C LYS A 3 -3.08 -2.73 15.83
N ARG A 4 -2.06 -3.46 15.41
CA ARG A 4 -0.76 -2.92 15.01
C ARG A 4 -0.55 -3.06 13.51
N TYR A 5 -0.14 -1.98 12.89
CA TYR A 5 0.05 -1.91 11.45
C TYR A 5 1.45 -1.42 11.11
N VAL A 6 2.04 -1.98 10.07
CA VAL A 6 3.27 -1.47 9.48
C VAL A 6 2.97 -0.90 8.10
N LEU A 7 3.50 0.28 7.84
CA LEU A 7 3.51 0.92 6.54
C LEU A 7 4.91 0.74 5.94
N PHE A 8 4.97 -0.09 4.90
CA PHE A 8 6.22 -0.45 4.25
C PHE A 8 6.46 0.42 3.01
N ALA A 9 7.54 1.19 3.04
CA ALA A 9 7.90 2.10 1.96
C ALA A 9 9.24 1.72 1.34
N ALA A 10 9.21 1.33 0.07
CA ALA A 10 10.40 1.06 -0.73
C ALA A 10 10.85 2.29 -1.54
N LEU A 11 9.96 3.24 -1.79
CA LEU A 11 10.23 4.47 -2.57
C LEU A 11 9.43 5.65 -2.00
N PRO A 12 9.89 6.90 -2.20
CA PRO A 12 9.28 8.10 -1.61
C PRO A 12 7.80 8.33 -1.93
N TYR A 13 7.30 7.88 -3.09
CA TYR A 13 5.88 8.01 -3.42
C TYR A 13 4.93 7.31 -2.41
N ALA A 14 5.45 6.33 -1.66
CA ALA A 14 4.67 5.58 -0.68
C ALA A 14 4.09 6.48 0.41
N TYR A 15 4.80 7.52 0.82
CA TYR A 15 4.34 8.43 1.87
C TYR A 15 3.00 9.09 1.55
N SER A 16 2.84 9.58 0.31
CA SER A 16 1.60 10.24 -0.12
C SER A 16 0.41 9.28 -0.21
N ILE A 17 0.65 7.99 -0.37
CA ILE A 17 -0.38 6.95 -0.47
C ILE A 17 -0.72 6.39 0.91
N LEU A 18 0.29 6.15 1.74
CA LEU A 18 0.10 5.46 3.01
C LEU A 18 -0.31 6.39 4.17
N ARG A 19 0.04 7.69 4.12
CA ARG A 19 -0.35 8.65 5.17
C ARG A 19 -1.86 8.84 5.34
N PRO A 20 -2.70 8.89 4.30
CA PRO A 20 -4.16 8.85 4.47
C PRO A 20 -4.63 7.60 5.22
N ILE A 21 -4.06 6.45 4.91
CA ILE A 21 -4.35 5.18 5.59
C ILE A 21 -3.88 5.24 7.05
N GLN A 22 -2.67 5.75 7.31
CA GLN A 22 -2.16 5.98 8.68
C GLN A 22 -3.14 6.81 9.51
N SER A 23 -3.62 7.91 8.92
CA SER A 23 -4.56 8.80 9.61
C SER A 23 -5.84 8.07 9.99
N GLU A 24 -6.40 7.25 9.11
CA GLU A 24 -7.62 6.49 9.39
C GLU A 24 -7.39 5.37 10.41
N ILE A 25 -6.25 4.67 10.35
CA ILE A 25 -5.86 3.66 11.35
C ILE A 25 -5.76 4.29 12.74
N LYS A 26 -5.02 5.41 12.86
CA LYS A 26 -4.87 6.13 14.14
C LYS A 26 -6.21 6.62 14.67
N LYS A 27 -7.08 7.16 13.82
CA LYS A 27 -8.44 7.60 14.17
C LYS A 27 -9.29 6.47 14.74
N ARG A 28 -9.09 5.24 14.27
CA ARG A 28 -9.77 4.03 14.77
C ARG A 28 -9.07 3.38 15.97
N GLY A 29 -8.06 4.03 16.55
CA GLY A 29 -7.34 3.54 17.73
C GLY A 29 -6.29 2.47 17.42
N GLY A 30 -5.91 2.29 16.17
CA GLY A 30 -4.81 1.40 15.77
C GLY A 30 -3.45 2.07 15.97
N GLU A 31 -2.42 1.24 16.17
CA GLU A 31 -1.02 1.65 16.24
C GLU A 31 -0.35 1.50 14.88
N VAL A 32 0.47 2.47 14.50
CA VAL A 32 1.17 2.47 13.22
C VAL A 32 2.66 2.68 13.41
N ALA A 33 3.45 1.87 12.73
CA ALA A 33 4.88 2.08 12.56
C ALA A 33 5.25 2.03 11.06
N TRP A 34 6.38 2.61 10.71
CA TRP A 34 6.93 2.61 9.36
C TRP A 34 8.18 1.74 9.30
N TYR A 35 8.29 1.00 8.22
CA TYR A 35 9.53 0.33 7.84
C TYR A 35 9.94 0.78 6.44
N LEU A 36 11.16 1.29 6.33
CA LEU A 36 11.70 1.85 5.09
C LEU A 36 12.77 0.93 4.54
N GLU A 37 12.72 0.68 3.22
CA GLU A 37 13.84 0.07 2.51
C GLU A 37 15.09 0.96 2.58
N ALA A 38 16.26 0.33 2.46
CA ALA A 38 17.54 1.03 2.57
C ALA A 38 17.70 2.18 1.57
N GLU A 39 17.13 2.04 0.38
CA GLU A 39 17.18 3.05 -0.70
C GLU A 39 16.04 4.08 -0.61
N CYS A 40 15.10 3.89 0.31
CA CYS A 40 14.00 4.83 0.47
C CYS A 40 14.46 6.04 1.30
N GLU A 41 14.36 7.23 0.69
CA GLU A 41 14.62 8.47 1.43
C GLU A 41 13.74 8.56 2.68
N ASP A 42 14.36 8.88 3.82
CA ASP A 42 13.65 9.03 5.10
C ASP A 42 12.97 10.40 5.15
N LEU A 43 11.69 10.41 4.84
CA LEU A 43 10.81 11.58 4.91
C LEU A 43 9.79 11.45 6.05
N LEU A 44 10.09 10.65 7.08
CA LEU A 44 9.22 10.49 8.23
C LEU A 44 9.11 11.80 9.02
N ARG A 45 7.91 12.01 9.57
CA ARG A 45 7.64 13.13 10.47
C ARG A 45 8.06 12.75 11.89
N PRO A 46 8.29 13.75 12.76
CA PRO A 46 8.73 13.50 14.14
C PRO A 46 7.77 12.61 14.97
N ASP A 47 6.49 12.60 14.61
CA ASP A 47 5.45 11.79 15.26
C ASP A 47 5.24 10.40 14.61
N GLU A 48 5.96 10.10 13.53
CA GLU A 48 5.89 8.82 12.82
C GLU A 48 6.95 7.85 13.35
N LYS A 49 6.49 6.77 13.98
CA LYS A 49 7.37 5.74 14.54
C LYS A 49 8.08 4.98 13.42
N ARG A 50 9.42 4.97 13.42
CA ARG A 50 10.25 4.14 12.55
C ARG A 50 10.62 2.83 13.23
N LEU A 51 10.60 1.73 12.49
CA LEU A 51 11.28 0.48 12.81
C LEU A 51 12.55 0.44 11.96
N ALA A 52 13.71 0.49 12.60
CA ALA A 52 14.98 0.69 11.89
C ALA A 52 15.60 -0.61 11.41
N THR A 53 15.28 -1.74 12.06
CA THR A 53 15.85 -3.04 11.76
C THR A 53 14.80 -4.11 11.52
N VAL A 54 15.20 -5.22 10.91
CA VAL A 54 14.32 -6.38 10.70
C VAL A 54 13.88 -6.98 12.04
N GLU A 55 14.77 -6.99 13.04
CA GLU A 55 14.48 -7.49 14.38
C GLU A 55 13.36 -6.65 15.04
N GLU A 56 13.44 -5.33 14.93
CA GLU A 56 12.39 -4.42 15.42
C GLU A 56 11.07 -4.65 14.70
N LEU A 57 11.10 -4.85 13.37
CA LEU A 57 9.93 -5.13 12.55
C LEU A 57 9.24 -6.43 12.99
N VAL A 58 10.01 -7.50 13.16
CA VAL A 58 9.49 -8.80 13.61
C VAL A 58 8.97 -8.73 15.05
N ALA A 59 9.72 -8.07 15.95
CA ALA A 59 9.32 -7.89 17.35
C ALA A 59 8.07 -7.01 17.49
N TYR A 60 7.88 -6.04 16.59
CA TYR A 60 6.64 -5.23 16.55
C TYR A 60 5.41 -6.09 16.31
N ASN A 61 5.57 -7.22 15.60
CA ASN A 61 4.55 -8.24 15.36
C ASN A 61 3.23 -7.60 14.85
N PRO A 62 3.21 -7.00 13.65
CA PRO A 62 2.03 -6.34 13.12
C PRO A 62 0.90 -7.32 12.81
N ASP A 63 -0.35 -6.89 12.99
CA ASP A 63 -1.54 -7.59 12.48
C ASP A 63 -1.60 -7.53 10.94
N ALA A 64 -1.13 -6.41 10.36
CA ALA A 64 -1.01 -6.26 8.91
C ALA A 64 0.11 -5.29 8.52
N THR A 65 0.71 -5.56 7.35
CA THR A 65 1.67 -4.65 6.70
C THR A 65 1.14 -4.22 5.35
N LEU A 66 1.13 -2.91 5.10
CA LEU A 66 0.60 -2.31 3.87
C LEU A 66 1.73 -1.70 3.05
N THR A 67 1.71 -1.92 1.73
CA THR A 67 2.67 -1.31 0.80
C THR A 67 2.02 -0.97 -0.53
N PRO A 68 2.40 0.16 -1.17
CA PRO A 68 2.06 0.43 -2.56
C PRO A 68 3.07 -0.19 -3.53
N GLY A 69 4.10 -0.85 -3.02
CA GLY A 69 5.12 -1.54 -3.81
C GLY A 69 4.62 -2.85 -4.42
N ASN A 70 5.46 -3.44 -5.25
CA ASN A 70 5.15 -4.69 -5.94
C ASN A 70 5.59 -5.95 -5.17
N TYR A 71 6.17 -5.77 -4.00
CA TYR A 71 6.67 -6.84 -3.17
C TYR A 71 6.57 -6.48 -1.68
N ILE A 72 6.64 -7.51 -0.86
CA ILE A 72 6.72 -7.42 0.60
C ILE A 72 7.43 -8.67 1.12
N TYR A 73 8.12 -8.55 2.23
CA TYR A 73 8.85 -9.69 2.80
C TYR A 73 7.90 -10.67 3.48
N HIS A 74 7.99 -11.94 3.08
CA HIS A 74 7.14 -13.02 3.61
C HIS A 74 7.36 -13.29 5.10
N PHE A 75 8.56 -13.00 5.63
CA PHE A 75 8.90 -13.22 7.04
C PHE A 75 8.22 -12.21 7.99
N ILE A 76 7.69 -11.10 7.49
CA ILE A 76 6.95 -10.14 8.32
C ILE A 76 5.68 -10.82 8.85
N PRO A 77 5.41 -10.75 10.17
CA PRO A 77 4.17 -11.31 10.72
C PRO A 77 2.92 -10.62 10.17
N GLY A 78 1.76 -11.28 10.33
CA GLY A 78 0.47 -10.75 9.98
C GLY A 78 0.17 -10.74 8.48
N ILE A 79 -0.92 -10.08 8.11
CA ILE A 79 -1.46 -10.02 6.75
C ILE A 79 -0.65 -9.04 5.88
N LYS A 80 -0.32 -9.42 4.66
CA LYS A 80 0.36 -8.58 3.65
C LYS A 80 -0.66 -7.96 2.73
N VAL A 81 -0.70 -6.63 2.72
CA VAL A 81 -1.71 -5.85 1.99
C VAL A 81 -1.05 -5.02 0.90
N GLY A 82 -1.38 -5.33 -0.34
CA GLY A 82 -1.02 -4.51 -1.50
C GLY A 82 -2.03 -3.39 -1.71
N VAL A 83 -1.56 -2.13 -1.77
CA VAL A 83 -2.36 -0.97 -2.18
C VAL A 83 -1.81 -0.41 -3.49
N PHE A 84 -2.66 0.19 -4.33
CA PHE A 84 -2.19 0.70 -5.60
C PHE A 84 -1.38 1.99 -5.47
N HIS A 85 -0.30 2.09 -6.24
CA HIS A 85 0.55 3.28 -6.30
C HIS A 85 0.14 4.32 -7.35
N GLY A 86 -0.71 3.96 -8.30
CA GLY A 86 -1.18 4.86 -9.36
C GLY A 86 -2.43 4.34 -10.02
N TYR A 87 -3.08 5.20 -10.81
CA TYR A 87 -4.21 4.79 -11.63
C TYR A 87 -3.78 3.81 -12.73
N PHE A 88 -4.61 2.81 -12.93
CA PHE A 88 -4.50 1.94 -14.06
C PHE A 88 -4.94 2.70 -15.33
N ILE A 89 -3.98 3.05 -16.17
CA ILE A 89 -4.19 3.83 -17.41
C ILE A 89 -3.84 3.05 -18.68
N GLY A 90 -3.85 1.72 -18.63
CA GLY A 90 -3.61 0.88 -19.81
C GLY A 90 -2.23 1.04 -20.45
N LYS A 91 -1.20 1.41 -19.68
CA LYS A 91 0.17 1.71 -20.17
C LYS A 91 0.81 0.61 -21.04
N ARG A 92 0.29 -0.60 -21.04
CA ARG A 92 0.83 -1.76 -21.75
C ARG A 92 -0.14 -2.35 -22.78
N GLY A 93 -1.10 -1.58 -23.28
CA GLY A 93 -2.04 -1.98 -24.33
C GLY A 93 -3.17 -2.92 -23.88
N GLU A 94 -3.96 -3.39 -24.83
CA GLU A 94 -5.18 -4.18 -24.59
C GLU A 94 -4.95 -5.58 -23.97
N LYS A 95 -3.70 -6.05 -23.89
CA LYS A 95 -3.33 -7.31 -23.26
C LYS A 95 -3.19 -7.24 -21.74
N THR A 96 -3.76 -6.24 -21.11
CA THR A 96 -3.60 -5.90 -19.68
C THR A 96 -4.17 -6.92 -18.71
N TYR A 97 -5.01 -7.83 -19.16
CA TYR A 97 -5.58 -8.91 -18.34
C TYR A 97 -4.71 -10.18 -18.28
N GLN A 98 -3.54 -10.17 -18.90
CA GLN A 98 -2.61 -11.29 -18.85
C GLN A 98 -1.73 -11.19 -17.61
N GLU A 99 -1.46 -12.33 -16.98
CA GLU A 99 -0.66 -12.44 -15.74
C GLU A 99 0.79 -11.95 -15.87
N ASP A 100 1.28 -11.74 -17.07
CA ASP A 100 2.62 -11.24 -17.38
C ASP A 100 2.72 -9.71 -17.38
N SER A 101 1.60 -9.01 -17.17
CA SER A 101 1.48 -7.54 -17.19
C SER A 101 1.34 -6.92 -15.79
N HIS A 102 0.47 -5.91 -15.65
CA HIS A 102 0.18 -5.25 -14.38
C HIS A 102 -0.50 -6.14 -13.33
N PHE A 103 -1.19 -7.20 -13.78
CA PHE A 103 -1.93 -8.12 -12.92
C PHE A 103 -1.13 -9.36 -12.53
N ARG A 104 0.19 -9.32 -12.69
CA ARG A 104 1.05 -10.46 -12.32
C ARG A 104 0.96 -10.78 -10.85
N ILE A 105 0.48 -11.99 -10.54
CA ILE A 105 0.45 -12.51 -9.18
C ILE A 105 1.80 -13.12 -8.84
N ARG A 106 2.43 -12.60 -7.78
CA ARG A 106 3.75 -13.03 -7.31
C ARG A 106 3.70 -13.78 -5.98
N GLY A 107 2.51 -13.95 -5.40
CA GLY A 107 2.34 -14.62 -4.11
C GLY A 107 2.79 -13.78 -2.90
N TRP A 108 3.02 -12.48 -3.07
CA TRP A 108 3.49 -11.62 -1.98
C TRP A 108 2.39 -11.15 -1.04
N PHE A 109 1.14 -11.07 -1.52
CA PHE A 109 0.04 -10.43 -0.83
C PHE A 109 -1.06 -11.41 -0.47
N ASP A 110 -1.60 -11.26 0.74
CA ASP A 110 -2.81 -11.95 1.21
C ASP A 110 -4.07 -11.16 0.83
N LEU A 111 -3.93 -9.83 0.73
CA LEU A 111 -5.01 -8.91 0.37
C LEU A 111 -4.53 -7.89 -0.66
N ILE A 112 -5.32 -7.65 -1.69
CA ILE A 112 -5.09 -6.62 -2.71
C ILE A 112 -6.26 -5.63 -2.67
N CYS A 113 -5.94 -4.36 -2.39
CA CYS A 113 -6.89 -3.26 -2.43
C CYS A 113 -6.95 -2.69 -3.84
N THR A 114 -8.10 -2.75 -4.50
CA THR A 114 -8.28 -2.30 -5.88
C THR A 114 -8.96 -0.93 -5.95
N GLN A 115 -8.72 -0.21 -7.03
CA GLN A 115 -9.11 1.20 -7.15
C GLN A 115 -10.54 1.40 -7.67
N GLY A 116 -11.05 0.46 -8.46
CA GLY A 116 -12.34 0.54 -9.10
C GLY A 116 -12.60 -0.67 -10.00
N PRO A 117 -13.76 -0.77 -10.66
CA PRO A 117 -14.17 -1.96 -11.41
C PRO A 117 -13.14 -2.45 -12.41
N SER A 118 -12.49 -1.56 -13.15
CA SER A 118 -11.46 -1.90 -14.16
C SER A 118 -10.24 -2.63 -13.60
N SER A 119 -9.92 -2.45 -12.32
CA SER A 119 -8.87 -3.21 -11.62
C SER A 119 -9.45 -4.33 -10.76
N THR A 120 -10.66 -4.17 -10.23
CA THR A 120 -11.30 -5.16 -9.36
C THR A 120 -11.67 -6.43 -10.11
N GLU A 121 -12.29 -6.30 -11.26
CA GLU A 121 -12.75 -7.46 -12.06
C GLU A 121 -11.59 -8.42 -12.43
N PRO A 122 -10.46 -7.94 -13.00
CA PRO A 122 -9.32 -8.81 -13.27
C PRO A 122 -8.75 -9.49 -12.02
N TYR A 123 -8.62 -8.74 -10.91
CA TYR A 123 -8.10 -9.33 -9.67
C TYR A 123 -9.07 -10.33 -9.05
N LYS A 124 -10.38 -10.17 -9.22
CA LYS A 124 -11.36 -11.18 -8.79
C LYS A 124 -11.26 -12.48 -9.58
N LEU A 125 -11.00 -12.41 -10.89
CA LEU A 125 -10.75 -13.59 -11.70
C LEU A 125 -9.47 -14.31 -11.27
N LEU A 126 -8.40 -13.54 -11.00
CA LEU A 126 -7.13 -14.08 -10.50
C LEU A 126 -7.26 -14.64 -9.07
N GLU A 127 -8.05 -14.03 -8.20
CA GLU A 127 -8.39 -14.57 -6.88
C GLU A 127 -9.02 -15.96 -7.00
N GLN A 128 -9.99 -16.12 -7.89
CA GLN A 128 -10.63 -17.42 -8.14
C GLN A 128 -9.64 -18.46 -8.70
N LYS A 129 -8.76 -18.04 -9.61
CA LYS A 129 -7.77 -18.92 -10.23
C LYS A 129 -6.69 -19.37 -9.25
N HIS A 130 -6.13 -18.47 -8.47
CA HIS A 130 -4.98 -18.75 -7.59
C HIS A 130 -5.37 -19.18 -6.18
N GLY A 131 -6.46 -18.65 -5.63
CA GLY A 131 -6.91 -18.95 -4.27
C GLY A 131 -6.02 -18.46 -3.13
N SER A 132 -4.89 -17.81 -3.46
CA SER A 132 -3.85 -17.42 -2.50
C SER A 132 -4.01 -16.02 -1.92
N PHE A 133 -4.93 -15.23 -2.42
CA PHE A 133 -5.19 -13.86 -1.95
C PHE A 133 -6.66 -13.50 -2.09
N LYS A 134 -7.03 -12.37 -1.46
CA LYS A 134 -8.35 -11.72 -1.63
C LYS A 134 -8.20 -10.36 -2.28
N ALA A 135 -9.14 -9.98 -3.14
CA ALA A 135 -9.19 -8.65 -3.73
C ALA A 135 -10.45 -7.92 -3.27
N TYR A 136 -10.29 -6.65 -2.85
CA TYR A 136 -11.39 -5.78 -2.46
C TYR A 136 -11.29 -4.43 -3.14
N GLU A 137 -12.41 -3.93 -3.64
CA GLU A 137 -12.49 -2.58 -4.15
C GLU A 137 -12.55 -1.59 -2.98
N THR A 138 -11.52 -0.78 -2.87
CA THR A 138 -11.36 0.19 -1.77
C THR A 138 -11.27 1.64 -2.26
N GLY A 139 -11.16 1.83 -3.56
CA GLY A 139 -10.78 3.11 -4.13
C GLY A 139 -9.27 3.37 -4.00
N TRP A 140 -8.85 4.59 -4.29
CA TRP A 140 -7.45 5.00 -4.19
C TRP A 140 -7.28 6.10 -3.14
N CYS A 141 -6.81 5.73 -1.96
CA CYS A 141 -6.72 6.60 -0.79
C CYS A 141 -5.92 7.90 -1.02
N LYS A 142 -5.03 7.94 -2.01
CA LYS A 142 -4.31 9.16 -2.36
C LYS A 142 -5.24 10.31 -2.77
N VAL A 143 -6.39 10.02 -3.37
CA VAL A 143 -7.36 11.05 -3.78
C VAL A 143 -8.23 11.55 -2.63
N ASP A 144 -8.29 10.86 -1.51
CA ASP A 144 -9.11 11.24 -0.36
C ASP A 144 -8.71 12.63 0.18
N THR A 145 -7.43 13.00 0.06
CA THR A 145 -6.93 14.31 0.46
C THR A 145 -7.52 15.44 -0.38
N TYR A 146 -7.85 15.16 -1.64
CA TYR A 146 -8.46 16.12 -2.57
C TYR A 146 -9.98 16.20 -2.36
N ILE A 147 -10.63 15.04 -2.20
CA ILE A 147 -12.08 14.94 -2.03
C ILE A 147 -12.51 15.59 -0.70
N ASN A 148 -11.73 15.43 0.36
CA ASN A 148 -12.01 15.96 1.69
C ASN A 148 -11.57 17.44 1.87
N GLY A 149 -11.28 18.18 0.79
CA GLY A 149 -11.02 19.61 0.80
C GLY A 149 -9.67 20.05 1.37
N LYS A 150 -8.78 19.14 1.66
CA LYS A 150 -7.38 19.45 1.99
C LYS A 150 -6.55 19.47 0.71
N GLN A 151 -6.65 20.53 -0.07
CA GLN A 151 -5.70 20.72 -1.17
C GLN A 151 -4.27 20.80 -0.61
N PRO A 152 -3.31 20.02 -1.13
CA PRO A 152 -1.92 20.30 -0.87
C PRO A 152 -1.60 21.71 -1.36
N PRO A 153 -0.67 22.43 -0.71
CA PRO A 153 -0.24 23.73 -1.20
C PRO A 153 0.20 23.57 -2.67
N ALA A 154 -0.27 24.48 -3.51
CA ALA A 154 0.09 24.50 -4.92
C ALA A 154 1.62 24.62 -5.02
N THR A 155 2.28 23.57 -5.43
CA THR A 155 3.69 23.66 -5.83
C THR A 155 3.70 24.35 -7.17
N ASN A 156 4.15 25.61 -7.19
CA ASN A 156 4.41 26.29 -8.45
C ASN A 156 5.41 25.43 -9.24
N PRO A 157 5.17 25.18 -10.53
CA PRO A 157 6.18 24.52 -11.35
C PRO A 157 7.46 25.36 -11.34
N PRO A 158 8.63 24.74 -11.32
CA PRO A 158 9.87 25.49 -11.45
C PRO A 158 9.87 26.23 -12.79
N THR A 159 10.13 27.54 -12.73
CA THR A 159 10.35 28.42 -13.88
C THR A 159 11.62 28.04 -14.62
#